data_c25eac2dbc826f4d6fc6e2462dba5431
#
_entry.id   c25eac2dbc826f4d6fc6e2462dba5431
#
_cell.length_a   1.000
_cell.length_b   1.000
_cell.length_c   1.000
_cell.angle_alpha   90.00
_cell.angle_beta   90.00
_cell.angle_gamma   90.00
#
_symmetry.space_group_name_H-M   'P 1'
#
loop_
_entity.id
_entity.type
_entity.pdbx_description
1 polymer ?
#
loop_
_entity_poly.entity_id
_entity_poly.type
_entity_poly.pdbx_seq_one_letter_code
_entity_poly.pdbx_strand_id
1 'polypeptide(L)'
;TGNKIFSWVATVHGTQVNYAPAMLWAVGFVFVFTVGGVTGVVLANASVDIILHDTYYVVAHFHYVVAMGAVFAIMAGFVHWYPVFTGVVVNPKWVKSQFIIMFIGVNVTFFPQHFVGVAGMPRRYADYPDAYTTWNVVSTIGASISVVGIVFFMFIIWESVVTQRQVIYPMQLSSTIEWLQNTPPAEHSY
;
A
#
# COMPACT_ATOMS: atom_id res chain seq x y z
N THR A 1 -16.68 7.62 5.28
CA THR A 1 -15.52 6.68 5.22
C THR A 1 -14.93 6.42 6.60
N GLY A 2 -14.95 7.41 7.53
CA GLY A 2 -14.43 7.24 8.88
C GLY A 2 -14.98 6.01 9.62
N ASN A 3 -16.25 5.67 9.42
CA ASN A 3 -16.87 4.47 10.00
C ASN A 3 -16.15 3.18 9.58
N LYS A 4 -15.65 3.10 8.34
CA LYS A 4 -14.85 1.95 7.87
C LYS A 4 -13.51 1.87 8.58
N ILE A 5 -12.81 3.00 8.70
CA ILE A 5 -11.51 3.07 9.40
C ILE A 5 -11.68 2.63 10.85
N PHE A 6 -12.66 3.17 11.56
CA PHE A 6 -12.93 2.80 12.95
C PHE A 6 -13.34 1.34 13.09
N SER A 7 -14.11 0.79 12.15
CA SER A 7 -14.48 -0.63 12.14
C SER A 7 -13.24 -1.53 11.97
N TRP A 8 -12.32 -1.17 11.09
CA TRP A 8 -11.08 -1.92 10.88
C TRP A 8 -10.16 -1.84 12.11
N VAL A 9 -10.01 -0.66 12.71
CA VAL A 9 -9.24 -0.49 13.95
C VAL A 9 -9.89 -1.25 15.10
N ALA A 10 -11.23 -1.22 15.22
CA ALA A 10 -11.95 -1.98 16.24
C ALA A 10 -11.78 -3.49 16.08
N THR A 11 -11.71 -3.99 14.85
CA THR A 11 -11.44 -5.41 14.57
C THR A 11 -10.09 -5.87 15.11
N VAL A 12 -9.10 -4.99 15.09
CA VAL A 12 -7.74 -5.28 15.57
C VAL A 12 -7.59 -5.01 17.07
N HIS A 13 -8.44 -4.15 17.63
CA HIS A 13 -8.38 -3.77 19.04
C HIS A 13 -8.58 -4.96 19.98
N GLY A 14 -7.68 -5.10 20.94
CA GLY A 14 -7.73 -6.17 21.94
C GLY A 14 -7.35 -7.57 21.44
N THR A 15 -6.94 -7.71 20.18
CA THR A 15 -6.48 -9.00 19.62
C THR A 15 -4.97 -9.19 19.79
N GLN A 16 -4.52 -10.43 19.79
CA GLN A 16 -3.10 -10.73 19.66
C GLN A 16 -2.70 -10.62 18.19
N VAL A 17 -2.21 -9.44 17.82
CA VAL A 17 -1.81 -9.15 16.43
C VAL A 17 -0.53 -9.92 16.09
N ASN A 18 -0.62 -10.79 15.10
CA ASN A 18 0.56 -11.36 14.47
C ASN A 18 0.98 -10.47 13.29
N TYR A 19 2.15 -9.86 13.37
CA TYR A 19 2.71 -9.03 12.29
C TYR A 19 3.27 -9.90 11.15
N ALA A 20 2.43 -10.78 10.61
CA ALA A 20 2.69 -11.48 9.35
C ALA A 20 2.77 -10.46 8.19
N PRO A 21 3.42 -10.81 7.06
CA PRO A 21 3.56 -9.89 5.94
C PRO A 21 2.23 -9.29 5.46
N ALA A 22 1.18 -10.08 5.31
CA ALA A 22 -0.14 -9.60 4.90
C ALA A 22 -0.73 -8.59 5.90
N MET A 23 -0.52 -8.79 7.20
CA MET A 23 -0.98 -7.88 8.24
C MET A 23 -0.25 -6.53 8.19
N LEU A 24 1.04 -6.51 7.86
CA LEU A 24 1.78 -5.25 7.69
C LEU A 24 1.20 -4.43 6.53
N TRP A 25 0.88 -5.09 5.41
CA TRP A 25 0.25 -4.43 4.27
C TRP A 25 -1.16 -3.91 4.61
N ALA A 26 -1.95 -4.68 5.37
CA ALA A 26 -3.29 -4.27 5.80
C ALA A 26 -3.25 -3.06 6.75
N VAL A 27 -2.36 -3.07 7.74
CA VAL A 27 -2.17 -1.92 8.65
C VAL A 27 -1.62 -0.72 7.91
N GLY A 28 -0.65 -0.95 7.00
CA GLY A 28 -0.13 0.09 6.11
C GLY A 28 -1.23 0.73 5.26
N PHE A 29 -2.14 -0.08 4.70
CA PHE A 29 -3.33 0.41 4.00
C PHE A 29 -4.18 1.33 4.87
N VAL A 30 -4.54 0.88 6.07
CA VAL A 30 -5.35 1.70 7.00
C VAL A 30 -4.69 3.04 7.28
N PHE A 31 -3.37 3.04 7.47
CA PHE A 31 -2.60 4.26 7.72
C PHE A 31 -2.63 5.21 6.51
N VAL A 32 -2.21 4.77 5.34
CA VAL A 32 -2.10 5.66 4.17
C VAL A 32 -3.48 6.14 3.70
N PHE A 33 -4.50 5.29 3.77
CA PHE A 33 -5.86 5.66 3.43
C PHE A 33 -6.45 6.69 4.41
N THR A 34 -6.12 6.59 5.69
CA THR A 34 -6.53 7.58 6.70
C THR A 34 -5.89 8.94 6.45
N VAL A 35 -4.58 8.97 6.18
CA VAL A 35 -3.87 10.22 5.82
C VAL A 35 -4.50 10.86 4.59
N GLY A 36 -4.73 10.06 3.54
CA GLY A 36 -5.39 10.54 2.32
C GLY A 36 -6.82 11.03 2.56
N GLY A 37 -7.58 10.36 3.43
CA GLY A 37 -8.93 10.78 3.81
C GLY A 37 -8.96 12.11 4.54
N VAL A 38 -8.01 12.35 5.44
CA VAL A 38 -7.88 13.63 6.17
C VAL A 38 -7.56 14.77 5.20
N THR A 39 -6.66 14.56 4.24
CA THR A 39 -6.37 15.58 3.22
C THR A 39 -7.57 15.84 2.31
N GLY A 40 -8.42 14.83 2.08
CA GLY A 40 -9.69 14.99 1.38
C GLY A 40 -10.69 15.87 2.13
N VAL A 41 -10.72 15.81 3.45
CA VAL A 41 -11.54 16.71 4.28
C VAL A 41 -11.09 18.16 4.13
N VAL A 42 -9.79 18.42 4.02
CA VAL A 42 -9.27 19.76 3.74
C VAL A 42 -9.77 20.27 2.37
N LEU A 43 -9.72 19.43 1.35
CA LEU A 43 -10.22 19.76 0.00
C LEU A 43 -11.76 19.92 -0.05
N ALA A 44 -12.49 19.26 0.85
CA ALA A 44 -13.95 19.39 0.93
C ALA A 44 -14.42 20.78 1.39
N ASN A 45 -13.54 21.59 1.96
CA ASN A 45 -13.84 22.95 2.34
C ASN A 45 -13.73 23.88 1.13
N ALA A 46 -14.87 24.38 0.63
CA ALA A 46 -14.93 25.17 -0.60
C ALA A 46 -14.02 26.40 -0.60
N SER A 47 -13.93 27.12 0.51
CA SER A 47 -13.06 28.28 0.65
C SER A 47 -11.57 27.96 0.54
N VAL A 48 -11.17 26.80 1.02
CA VAL A 48 -9.77 26.31 0.94
C VAL A 48 -9.50 25.72 -0.44
N ASP A 49 -10.48 25.03 -1.03
CA ASP A 49 -10.32 24.38 -2.34
C ASP A 49 -10.18 25.39 -3.49
N ILE A 50 -10.64 26.63 -3.33
CA ILE A 50 -10.39 27.71 -4.32
C ILE A 50 -8.91 27.82 -4.65
N ILE A 51 -8.03 27.72 -3.66
CA ILE A 51 -6.57 27.86 -3.83
C ILE A 51 -5.85 26.52 -4.03
N LEU A 52 -6.44 25.40 -3.58
CA LEU A 52 -5.85 24.08 -3.69
C LEU A 52 -6.31 23.30 -4.93
N HIS A 53 -7.44 23.71 -5.53
CA HIS A 53 -7.95 23.10 -6.74
C HIS A 53 -6.91 23.11 -7.86
N ASP A 54 -6.79 22.00 -8.59
CA ASP A 54 -5.81 21.83 -9.68
C ASP A 54 -4.33 22.07 -9.28
N THR A 55 -4.00 21.92 -7.99
CA THR A 55 -2.61 21.91 -7.50
C THR A 55 -2.13 20.50 -7.19
N TYR A 56 -0.84 20.34 -6.91
CA TYR A 56 -0.24 19.09 -6.47
C TYR A 56 -0.76 18.60 -5.11
N TYR A 57 -1.46 19.42 -4.33
CA TYR A 57 -2.15 18.97 -3.14
C TYR A 57 -3.25 17.95 -3.47
N VAL A 58 -4.01 18.18 -4.53
CA VAL A 58 -5.02 17.24 -5.02
C VAL A 58 -4.34 15.95 -5.51
N VAL A 59 -3.20 16.07 -6.19
CA VAL A 59 -2.41 14.91 -6.65
C VAL A 59 -1.94 14.06 -5.47
N ALA A 60 -1.41 14.69 -4.43
CA ALA A 60 -1.03 14.00 -3.20
C ALA A 60 -2.21 13.27 -2.56
N HIS A 61 -3.36 13.95 -2.44
CA HIS A 61 -4.57 13.38 -1.87
C HIS A 61 -5.00 12.09 -2.59
N PHE A 62 -5.22 12.13 -3.90
CA PHE A 62 -5.73 10.94 -4.58
C PHE A 62 -4.69 9.83 -4.70
N HIS A 63 -3.40 10.12 -4.69
CA HIS A 63 -2.38 9.08 -4.62
C HIS A 63 -2.40 8.36 -3.27
N TYR A 64 -2.65 9.05 -2.17
CA TYR A 64 -2.80 8.42 -0.86
C TYR A 64 -4.03 7.51 -0.79
N VAL A 65 -5.21 7.97 -1.27
CA VAL A 65 -6.44 7.17 -1.17
C VAL A 65 -6.54 6.09 -2.25
N VAL A 66 -6.17 6.37 -3.48
CA VAL A 66 -6.35 5.44 -4.60
C VAL A 66 -5.08 4.67 -4.89
N ALA A 67 -3.97 5.32 -5.28
CA ALA A 67 -2.78 4.62 -5.71
C ALA A 67 -2.14 3.82 -4.56
N MET A 68 -1.87 4.46 -3.43
CA MET A 68 -1.27 3.78 -2.28
C MET A 68 -2.29 2.91 -1.56
N GLY A 69 -3.52 3.41 -1.32
CA GLY A 69 -4.58 2.64 -0.69
C GLY A 69 -4.87 1.34 -1.45
N ALA A 70 -5.15 1.43 -2.76
CA ALA A 70 -5.42 0.24 -3.58
C ALA A 70 -4.21 -0.70 -3.65
N VAL A 71 -3.00 -0.18 -3.89
CA VAL A 71 -1.79 -1.02 -3.98
C VAL A 71 -1.53 -1.77 -2.67
N PHE A 72 -1.65 -1.11 -1.52
CA PHE A 72 -1.43 -1.76 -0.23
C PHE A 72 -2.49 -2.83 0.06
N ALA A 73 -3.76 -2.56 -0.27
CA ALA A 73 -4.84 -3.54 -0.13
C ALA A 73 -4.64 -4.75 -1.07
N ILE A 74 -4.26 -4.51 -2.32
CA ILE A 74 -3.96 -5.58 -3.30
C ILE A 74 -2.77 -6.42 -2.83
N MET A 75 -1.71 -5.79 -2.34
CA MET A 75 -0.54 -6.51 -1.82
C MET A 75 -0.88 -7.32 -0.57
N ALA A 76 -1.73 -6.79 0.33
CA ALA A 76 -2.22 -7.54 1.48
C ALA A 76 -2.95 -8.81 1.04
N GLY A 77 -3.90 -8.68 0.11
CA GLY A 77 -4.66 -9.81 -0.45
C GLY A 77 -3.77 -10.79 -1.21
N PHE A 78 -2.90 -10.29 -2.08
CA PHE A 78 -1.98 -11.12 -2.86
C PHE A 78 -1.09 -11.99 -1.95
N VAL A 79 -0.44 -11.38 -0.98
CA VAL A 79 0.44 -12.10 -0.05
C VAL A 79 -0.34 -13.06 0.84
N HIS A 80 -1.57 -12.69 1.24
CA HIS A 80 -2.42 -13.52 2.07
C HIS A 80 -2.87 -14.79 1.35
N TRP A 81 -3.37 -14.66 0.12
CA TRP A 81 -3.90 -15.78 -0.65
C TRP A 81 -2.88 -16.45 -1.59
N TYR A 82 -1.64 -15.95 -1.64
CA TYR A 82 -0.59 -16.53 -2.48
C TYR A 82 -0.44 -18.04 -2.30
N PRO A 83 -0.42 -18.59 -1.06
CA PRO A 83 -0.35 -20.03 -0.84
C PRO A 83 -1.54 -20.78 -1.39
N VAL A 84 -2.74 -20.18 -1.39
CA VAL A 84 -3.97 -20.84 -1.85
C VAL A 84 -3.93 -21.05 -3.36
N PHE A 85 -3.51 -20.06 -4.15
CA PHE A 85 -3.52 -20.20 -5.60
C PHE A 85 -2.23 -20.73 -6.21
N THR A 86 -1.13 -20.77 -5.48
CA THR A 86 0.16 -21.28 -5.99
C THR A 86 0.61 -22.59 -5.35
N GLY A 87 0.14 -22.91 -4.16
CA GLY A 87 0.62 -24.03 -3.35
C GLY A 87 1.98 -23.81 -2.68
N VAL A 88 2.60 -22.66 -2.87
CA VAL A 88 3.92 -22.33 -2.31
C VAL A 88 3.86 -21.08 -1.43
N VAL A 89 4.84 -20.90 -0.55
CA VAL A 89 4.91 -19.78 0.39
C VAL A 89 6.05 -18.86 0.01
N VAL A 90 5.79 -17.55 -0.01
CA VAL A 90 6.82 -16.52 -0.14
C VAL A 90 7.67 -16.43 1.13
N ASN A 91 8.93 -16.00 1.00
CA ASN A 91 9.77 -15.78 2.16
C ASN A 91 9.26 -14.61 3.01
N PRO A 92 8.79 -14.85 4.24
CA PRO A 92 8.15 -13.81 5.04
C PRO A 92 9.09 -12.66 5.42
N LYS A 93 10.39 -12.93 5.58
CA LYS A 93 11.39 -11.90 5.89
C LYS A 93 11.55 -10.94 4.71
N TRP A 94 11.61 -11.47 3.50
CA TRP A 94 11.79 -10.65 2.29
C TRP A 94 10.54 -9.84 1.97
N VAL A 95 9.35 -10.41 2.15
CA VAL A 95 8.09 -9.65 1.96
C VAL A 95 7.95 -8.53 3.00
N LYS A 96 8.38 -8.76 4.25
CA LYS A 96 8.43 -7.69 5.25
C LYS A 96 9.41 -6.58 4.87
N SER A 97 10.59 -6.94 4.38
CA SER A 97 11.58 -5.96 3.90
C SER A 97 11.05 -5.17 2.70
N GLN A 98 10.38 -5.85 1.78
CA GLN A 98 9.76 -5.24 0.61
C GLN A 98 8.64 -4.27 1.02
N PHE A 99 7.81 -4.63 2.00
CA PHE A 99 6.82 -3.71 2.58
C PHE A 99 7.48 -2.42 3.10
N ILE A 100 8.58 -2.54 3.86
CA ILE A 100 9.28 -1.38 4.42
C ILE A 100 9.81 -0.48 3.31
N ILE A 101 10.45 -1.06 2.28
CA ILE A 101 10.97 -0.31 1.13
C ILE A 101 9.82 0.43 0.42
N MET A 102 8.73 -0.25 0.14
CA MET A 102 7.56 0.36 -0.51
C MET A 102 6.92 1.45 0.36
N PHE A 103 6.74 1.18 1.66
CA PHE A 103 6.14 2.14 2.58
C PHE A 103 6.97 3.45 2.66
N ILE A 104 8.29 3.33 2.76
CA ILE A 104 9.18 4.50 2.74
C ILE A 104 9.11 5.19 1.38
N GLY A 105 9.28 4.44 0.29
CA GLY A 105 9.32 4.98 -1.06
C GLY A 105 8.07 5.79 -1.42
N VAL A 106 6.88 5.24 -1.18
CA VAL A 106 5.62 5.93 -1.53
C VAL A 106 5.38 7.16 -0.65
N ASN A 107 5.71 7.12 0.64
CA ASN A 107 5.56 8.29 1.51
C ASN A 107 6.55 9.39 1.14
N VAL A 108 7.81 9.06 0.82
CA VAL A 108 8.80 10.03 0.34
C VAL A 108 8.42 10.61 -1.03
N THR A 109 7.71 9.83 -1.85
CA THR A 109 7.20 10.31 -3.16
C THR A 109 6.05 11.29 -2.98
N PHE A 110 5.01 10.92 -2.24
CA PHE A 110 3.73 11.63 -2.28
C PHE A 110 3.52 12.61 -1.14
N PHE A 111 4.15 12.42 0.03
CA PHE A 111 3.97 13.34 1.14
C PHE A 111 4.48 14.76 0.84
N PRO A 112 5.68 14.94 0.22
CA PRO A 112 6.18 16.26 -0.16
C PRO A 112 5.30 17.01 -1.18
N GLN A 113 4.51 16.28 -1.96
CA GLN A 113 3.60 16.91 -2.94
C GLN A 113 2.50 17.74 -2.28
N HIS A 114 2.16 17.48 -1.00
CA HIS A 114 1.28 18.37 -0.25
C HIS A 114 1.91 19.75 -0.07
N PHE A 115 3.20 19.82 0.24
CA PHE A 115 3.90 21.09 0.42
C PHE A 115 4.02 21.88 -0.87
N VAL A 116 4.33 21.19 -1.97
CA VAL A 116 4.38 21.80 -3.30
C VAL A 116 3.01 22.32 -3.71
N GLY A 117 1.93 21.57 -3.39
CA GLY A 117 0.56 22.00 -3.69
C GLY A 117 0.13 23.21 -2.88
N VAL A 118 0.43 23.26 -1.58
CA VAL A 118 0.18 24.44 -0.72
C VAL A 118 0.96 25.65 -1.19
N ALA A 119 2.16 25.45 -1.73
CA ALA A 119 2.96 26.52 -2.33
C ALA A 119 2.41 27.01 -3.68
N GLY A 120 1.39 26.35 -4.22
CA GLY A 120 0.69 26.79 -5.43
C GLY A 120 1.15 26.15 -6.73
N MET A 121 1.97 25.09 -6.71
CA MET A 121 2.35 24.39 -7.93
C MET A 121 1.14 23.74 -8.60
N PRO A 122 0.76 24.15 -9.82
CA PRO A 122 -0.37 23.57 -10.52
C PRO A 122 -0.04 22.16 -11.04
N ARG A 123 -1.06 21.32 -11.16
CA ARG A 123 -0.94 20.00 -11.79
C ARG A 123 -1.01 20.09 -13.32
N ARG A 124 -0.55 19.03 -14.00
CA ARG A 124 -0.60 18.90 -15.47
C ARG A 124 0.30 19.86 -16.24
N TYR A 125 1.31 20.44 -15.61
CA TYR A 125 2.31 21.26 -16.27
C TYR A 125 3.57 20.45 -16.55
N ALA A 126 4.21 20.73 -17.67
CA ALA A 126 5.44 20.04 -18.08
C ALA A 126 6.69 20.57 -17.36
N ASP A 127 6.63 21.81 -16.87
CA ASP A 127 7.74 22.48 -16.20
C ASP A 127 7.24 23.32 -15.03
N TYR A 128 8.13 23.68 -14.11
CA TYR A 128 7.80 24.43 -12.91
C TYR A 128 8.95 25.37 -12.50
N PRO A 129 8.67 26.49 -11.81
CA PRO A 129 9.70 27.39 -11.28
C PRO A 129 10.64 26.68 -10.29
N ASP A 130 11.89 27.14 -10.23
CA ASP A 130 12.96 26.59 -9.38
C ASP A 130 12.59 26.51 -7.89
N ALA A 131 11.68 27.35 -7.43
CA ALA A 131 11.16 27.34 -6.06
C ALA A 131 10.57 25.99 -5.63
N TYR A 132 10.09 25.18 -6.57
CA TYR A 132 9.49 23.87 -6.31
C TYR A 132 10.47 22.70 -6.44
N THR A 133 11.71 22.94 -6.86
CA THR A 133 12.70 21.90 -7.21
C THR A 133 13.00 20.99 -6.03
N THR A 134 13.22 21.52 -4.83
CA THR A 134 13.64 20.73 -3.66
C THR A 134 12.68 19.57 -3.37
N TRP A 135 11.38 19.85 -3.25
CA TRP A 135 10.41 18.81 -2.94
C TRP A 135 10.14 17.85 -4.11
N ASN A 136 10.26 18.32 -5.34
CA ASN A 136 10.17 17.46 -6.52
C ASN A 136 11.35 16.49 -6.61
N VAL A 137 12.56 16.93 -6.25
CA VAL A 137 13.73 16.04 -6.15
C VAL A 137 13.53 14.98 -5.07
N VAL A 138 13.02 15.35 -3.89
CA VAL A 138 12.69 14.38 -2.83
C VAL A 138 11.66 13.37 -3.32
N SER A 139 10.62 13.82 -4.00
CA SER A 139 9.61 12.93 -4.61
C SER A 139 10.22 11.97 -5.62
N THR A 140 11.16 12.41 -6.44
CA THR A 140 11.88 11.57 -7.42
C THR A 140 12.73 10.50 -6.73
N ILE A 141 13.40 10.85 -5.63
CA ILE A 141 14.14 9.87 -4.81
C ILE A 141 13.17 8.81 -4.26
N GLY A 142 12.03 9.23 -3.74
CA GLY A 142 10.99 8.30 -3.26
C GLY A 142 10.48 7.36 -4.35
N ALA A 143 10.23 7.87 -5.56
CA ALA A 143 9.84 7.08 -6.70
C ALA A 143 10.91 6.03 -7.05
N SER A 144 12.19 6.40 -7.04
CA SER A 144 13.29 5.48 -7.27
C SER A 144 13.35 4.37 -6.23
N ILE A 145 13.12 4.68 -4.94
CA ILE A 145 13.02 3.67 -3.86
C ILE A 145 11.84 2.72 -4.14
N SER A 146 10.71 3.24 -4.59
CA SER A 146 9.53 2.41 -4.91
C SER A 146 9.80 1.45 -6.07
N VAL A 147 10.54 1.90 -7.10
CA VAL A 147 10.97 1.03 -8.22
C VAL A 147 11.84 -0.14 -7.70
N VAL A 148 12.77 0.13 -6.79
CA VAL A 148 13.57 -0.94 -6.14
C VAL A 148 12.65 -1.92 -5.41
N GLY A 149 11.63 -1.43 -4.71
CA GLY A 149 10.63 -2.27 -4.03
C GLY A 149 9.85 -3.18 -5.00
N ILE A 150 9.51 -2.68 -6.19
CA ILE A 150 8.82 -3.47 -7.23
C ILE A 150 9.76 -4.55 -7.80
N VAL A 151 10.99 -4.20 -8.15
CA VAL A 151 11.99 -5.16 -8.65
C VAL A 151 12.25 -6.25 -7.60
N PHE A 152 12.36 -5.86 -6.34
CA PHE A 152 12.54 -6.82 -5.25
C PHE A 152 11.31 -7.74 -5.08
N PHE A 153 10.11 -7.23 -5.28
CA PHE A 153 8.91 -8.08 -5.28
C PHE A 153 8.92 -9.12 -6.40
N MET A 154 9.32 -8.75 -7.61
CA MET A 154 9.48 -9.70 -8.73
C MET A 154 10.49 -10.80 -8.38
N PHE A 155 11.59 -10.43 -7.74
CA PHE A 155 12.58 -11.39 -7.25
C PHE A 155 12.00 -12.34 -6.19
N ILE A 156 11.18 -11.84 -5.26
CA ILE A 156 10.52 -12.65 -4.22
C ILE A 156 9.60 -13.71 -4.87
N ILE A 157 8.84 -13.32 -5.88
CA ILE A 157 7.97 -14.26 -6.61
C ILE A 157 8.80 -15.32 -7.34
N TRP A 158 9.81 -14.90 -8.08
CA TRP A 158 10.71 -15.82 -8.77
C TRP A 158 11.36 -16.83 -7.79
N GLU A 159 11.86 -16.34 -6.67
CA GLU A 159 12.49 -17.17 -5.62
C GLU A 159 11.48 -18.16 -5.03
N SER A 160 10.24 -17.76 -4.78
CA SER A 160 9.22 -18.67 -4.23
C SER A 160 8.92 -19.84 -5.17
N VAL A 161 8.89 -19.58 -6.48
CA VAL A 161 8.67 -20.59 -7.52
C VAL A 161 9.87 -21.54 -7.64
N VAL A 162 11.08 -21.00 -7.56
CA VAL A 162 12.31 -21.85 -7.66
C VAL A 162 12.50 -22.69 -6.40
N THR A 163 12.27 -22.12 -5.24
CA THR A 163 12.52 -22.80 -3.96
C THR A 163 11.43 -23.78 -3.56
N GLN A 164 10.21 -23.62 -4.12
CA GLN A 164 9.05 -24.50 -3.88
C GLN A 164 8.79 -24.74 -2.37
N ARG A 165 8.85 -23.70 -1.55
CA ARG A 165 8.48 -23.81 -0.15
C ARG A 165 7.01 -24.15 -0.03
N GLN A 166 6.74 -25.40 0.32
CA GLN A 166 5.38 -25.87 0.50
C GLN A 166 4.71 -25.25 1.72
N VAL A 167 3.39 -25.10 1.63
CA VAL A 167 2.55 -24.74 2.75
C VAL A 167 2.54 -25.93 3.71
N ILE A 168 3.38 -25.91 4.75
CA ILE A 168 3.45 -27.00 5.73
C ILE A 168 2.17 -27.05 6.58
N TYR A 169 1.49 -25.93 6.70
CA TYR A 169 0.20 -25.82 7.37
C TYR A 169 -0.50 -24.55 6.93
N PRO A 170 -1.80 -24.59 6.62
CA PRO A 170 -2.66 -23.40 6.63
C PRO A 170 -2.90 -22.99 8.09
N MET A 171 -1.80 -22.87 8.77
CA MET A 171 -1.69 -22.85 10.18
C MET A 171 -2.40 -21.74 10.79
N GLN A 172 -3.14 -21.99 11.81
CA GLN A 172 -3.75 -21.01 12.71
C GLN A 172 -4.72 -20.06 12.00
N LEU A 173 -4.89 -20.22 10.73
CA LEU A 173 -5.87 -19.53 9.94
C LEU A 173 -7.17 -20.30 10.11
N SER A 174 -7.67 -20.28 11.34
CA SER A 174 -9.06 -20.50 11.65
C SER A 174 -9.85 -21.46 10.74
N SER A 175 -10.85 -21.88 11.21
CA SER A 175 -12.06 -22.52 10.71
C SER A 175 -12.66 -21.99 9.39
N THR A 176 -12.00 -21.12 8.61
CA THR A 176 -12.51 -20.66 7.32
C THR A 176 -12.29 -21.73 6.25
N ILE A 177 -13.35 -22.02 5.53
CA ILE A 177 -13.44 -23.10 4.53
C ILE A 177 -12.38 -22.98 3.43
N GLU A 178 -12.02 -21.76 3.05
CA GLU A 178 -11.00 -21.47 2.02
C GLU A 178 -9.61 -22.03 2.36
N TRP A 179 -9.33 -22.26 3.65
CA TRP A 179 -8.05 -22.79 4.13
C TRP A 179 -8.09 -24.29 4.48
N LEU A 180 -9.26 -24.91 4.35
CA LEU A 180 -9.47 -26.35 4.61
C LEU A 180 -9.36 -27.20 3.34
N GLN A 181 -9.11 -26.59 2.20
CA GLN A 181 -8.98 -27.27 0.91
C GLN A 181 -7.51 -27.49 0.53
N ASN A 182 -7.30 -28.31 -0.50
CA ASN A 182 -5.96 -28.48 -1.08
C ASN A 182 -5.44 -27.15 -1.66
N THR A 183 -4.14 -26.96 -1.61
CA THR A 183 -3.45 -25.76 -2.13
C THR A 183 -2.45 -26.16 -3.21
N PRO A 184 -2.64 -25.81 -4.47
CA PRO A 184 -3.84 -25.11 -5.01
C PRO A 184 -5.10 -25.98 -5.00
N PRO A 185 -6.30 -25.37 -5.11
CA PRO A 185 -7.54 -26.11 -5.24
C PRO A 185 -7.53 -27.01 -6.50
N ALA A 186 -8.16 -28.17 -6.42
CA ALA A 186 -8.32 -29.01 -7.59
C ALA A 186 -9.22 -28.34 -8.63
N GLU A 187 -9.03 -28.67 -9.90
CA GLU A 187 -9.90 -28.23 -10.98
C GLU A 187 -11.36 -28.64 -10.68
N HIS A 188 -12.30 -27.73 -10.88
CA HIS A 188 -13.73 -27.92 -10.59
C HIS A 188 -14.05 -28.20 -9.10
N SER A 189 -13.30 -27.59 -8.17
CA SER A 189 -13.54 -27.75 -6.71
C SER A 189 -14.80 -27.03 -6.22
N TYR A 190 -15.39 -26.12 -6.99
CA TYR A 190 -16.56 -25.31 -6.67
C TYR A 190 -17.59 -25.37 -7.80
#